data_7c8c42b576a4e70072fb882a4d5307a0
#
_entry.id   7c8c42b576a4e70072fb882a4d5307a0
#
_cell.length_a   1.000
_cell.length_b   1.000
_cell.length_c   1.000
_cell.angle_alpha   90.00
_cell.angle_beta   90.00
_cell.angle_gamma   90.00
#
_symmetry.space_group_name_H-M   'P 1'
#
loop_
_entity.id
_entity.type
_entity.pdbx_description
1 polymer ?
#
loop_
_entity_poly.entity_id
_entity_poly.type
_entity_poly.pdbx_seq_one_letter_code
_entity_poly.pdbx_strand_id
1 'polypeptide(L)'
;MFIPEKLPIMALPGTCLFPGGKMPLHIFESKYRDMLNDVISGNRMFCIGTLRESESSFEEGDEILPYSTAGLLRACVMNNDGTANLILEGIKKVKIINIENNKPYKVGKVQTLETTINDFEKITSSSDQLKSILIANYSDRVDPNMEKQLNQILKNLESPEDTLYFAAQHFISHQENSQKLLSLENLEDQFDLIIKILDRQ
;
A
#
# COMPACT_ATOMS: atom_id res chain seq x y z
N MET A 1 12.35 -11.57 3.94
CA MET A 1 13.08 -10.62 3.06
C MET A 1 13.64 -9.50 3.93
N PHE A 2 14.89 -9.10 3.73
CA PHE A 2 15.50 -7.98 4.46
C PHE A 2 15.02 -6.64 3.90
N ILE A 3 14.57 -5.75 4.76
CA ILE A 3 14.21 -4.36 4.41
C ILE A 3 15.35 -3.44 4.84
N PRO A 4 15.93 -2.63 3.93
CA PRO A 4 16.97 -1.68 4.29
C PRO A 4 16.48 -0.61 5.28
N GLU A 5 17.38 -0.12 6.14
CA GLU A 5 17.05 0.97 7.08
C GLU A 5 16.74 2.30 6.38
N LYS A 6 17.21 2.47 5.15
CA LYS A 6 16.94 3.66 4.33
C LYS A 6 16.34 3.23 3.00
N LEU A 7 15.21 3.83 2.64
CA LEU A 7 14.52 3.61 1.37
C LEU A 7 14.27 4.94 0.66
N PRO A 8 14.43 4.98 -0.67
CA PRO A 8 13.87 6.05 -1.49
C PRO A 8 12.36 6.18 -1.25
N ILE A 9 11.84 7.40 -1.28
CA ILE A 9 10.42 7.68 -1.12
C ILE A 9 9.88 8.33 -2.38
N MET A 10 8.86 7.70 -2.98
CA MET A 10 8.01 8.32 -3.97
C MET A 10 6.79 8.91 -3.26
N ALA A 11 6.74 10.23 -3.17
CA ALA A 11 5.65 10.93 -2.48
C ALA A 11 4.47 11.14 -3.44
N LEU A 12 3.30 10.60 -3.07
CA LEU A 12 2.08 10.67 -3.86
C LEU A 12 0.89 11.13 -3.00
N PRO A 13 0.01 11.99 -3.53
CA PRO A 13 -1.17 12.45 -2.81
C PRO A 13 -2.17 11.30 -2.59
N GLY A 14 -2.72 11.20 -1.38
CA GLY A 14 -3.80 10.30 -1.02
C GLY A 14 -3.55 8.80 -1.24
N THR A 15 -2.38 8.43 -1.75
CA THR A 15 -2.10 7.07 -2.21
C THR A 15 -1.37 6.27 -1.15
N CYS A 16 -1.89 5.09 -0.81
CA CYS A 16 -1.25 4.12 0.08
C CYS A 16 -1.00 2.80 -0.67
N LEU A 17 0.10 2.15 -0.34
CA LEU A 17 0.40 0.79 -0.76
C LEU A 17 0.31 -0.13 0.46
N PHE A 18 -0.36 -1.28 0.32
CA PHE A 18 -0.43 -2.31 1.36
C PHE A 18 0.44 -3.53 1.00
N PRO A 19 0.87 -4.34 1.98
CA PRO A 19 1.56 -5.60 1.70
C PRO A 19 0.75 -6.48 0.75
N GLY A 20 1.42 -7.15 -0.21
CA GLY A 20 0.78 -7.93 -1.27
C GLY A 20 0.14 -7.09 -2.38
N GLY A 21 -0.15 -5.81 -2.13
CA GLY A 21 -0.72 -4.90 -3.13
C GLY A 21 0.25 -4.63 -4.28
N LYS A 22 -0.28 -4.57 -5.51
CA LYS A 22 0.49 -4.25 -6.71
C LYS A 22 0.05 -2.89 -7.25
N MET A 23 1.00 -1.99 -7.39
CA MET A 23 0.76 -0.63 -7.86
C MET A 23 1.47 -0.39 -9.19
N PRO A 24 0.72 -0.21 -10.30
CA PRO A 24 1.30 0.26 -11.55
C PRO A 24 1.65 1.75 -11.43
N LEU A 25 2.85 2.13 -11.84
CA LEU A 25 3.34 3.49 -11.79
C LEU A 25 3.92 3.89 -13.14
N HIS A 26 3.65 5.14 -13.54
CA HIS A 26 4.29 5.79 -14.68
C HIS A 26 5.25 6.87 -14.19
N ILE A 27 6.54 6.69 -14.44
CA ILE A 27 7.60 7.57 -13.98
C ILE A 27 7.98 8.54 -15.10
N PHE A 28 7.68 9.82 -14.92
CA PHE A 28 7.99 10.88 -15.89
C PHE A 28 8.78 12.04 -15.28
N GLU A 29 8.61 12.33 -13.97
CA GLU A 29 9.32 13.39 -13.28
C GLU A 29 10.83 13.08 -13.17
N SER A 30 11.68 14.08 -13.42
CA SER A 30 13.14 13.92 -13.38
C SER A 30 13.64 13.32 -12.07
N LYS A 31 13.17 13.87 -10.93
CA LYS A 31 13.56 13.38 -9.59
C LYS A 31 13.25 11.88 -9.39
N TYR A 32 12.12 11.39 -9.92
CA TYR A 32 11.76 9.98 -9.79
C TYR A 32 12.43 9.09 -10.85
N ARG A 33 12.87 9.65 -11.98
CA ARG A 33 13.74 8.93 -12.91
C ARG A 33 15.12 8.69 -12.29
N ASP A 34 15.68 9.70 -11.61
CA ASP A 34 16.95 9.57 -10.88
C ASP A 34 16.82 8.54 -9.75
N MET A 35 15.72 8.61 -8.99
CA MET A 35 15.39 7.60 -7.98
C MET A 35 15.33 6.19 -8.56
N LEU A 36 14.65 6.02 -9.70
CA LEU A 36 14.46 4.72 -10.33
C LEU A 36 15.81 4.12 -10.78
N ASN A 37 16.72 4.92 -11.33
CA ASN A 37 18.06 4.47 -11.71
C ASN A 37 18.84 3.93 -10.50
N ASP A 38 18.78 4.63 -9.35
CA ASP A 38 19.40 4.18 -8.11
C ASP A 38 18.75 2.89 -7.57
N VAL A 39 17.41 2.82 -7.63
CA VAL A 39 16.63 1.64 -7.22
C VAL A 39 16.95 0.41 -8.06
N ILE A 40 17.01 0.53 -9.38
CA ILE A 40 17.33 -0.59 -10.30
C ILE A 40 18.75 -1.09 -10.07
N SER A 41 19.70 -0.18 -9.84
CA SER A 41 21.10 -0.50 -9.60
C SER A 41 21.37 -1.06 -8.19
N GLY A 42 20.42 -0.88 -7.27
CA GLY A 42 20.52 -1.26 -5.87
C GLY A 42 19.68 -2.50 -5.52
N ASN A 43 18.92 -2.39 -4.45
CA ASN A 43 18.12 -3.49 -3.89
C ASN A 43 16.71 -3.60 -4.49
N ARG A 44 16.37 -2.77 -5.47
CA ARG A 44 15.07 -2.71 -6.15
C ARG A 44 13.90 -2.36 -5.22
N MET A 45 14.14 -1.63 -4.14
CA MET A 45 13.14 -1.29 -3.16
C MET A 45 13.00 0.22 -2.98
N PHE A 46 11.76 0.69 -2.84
CA PHE A 46 11.40 2.03 -2.41
C PHE A 46 10.02 2.00 -1.75
N CYS A 47 9.62 3.07 -1.07
CA CYS A 47 8.29 3.15 -0.47
C CYS A 47 7.46 4.28 -1.10
N ILE A 48 6.13 4.12 -1.03
CA ILE A 48 5.18 5.17 -1.38
C ILE A 48 4.93 6.00 -0.13
N GLY A 49 5.39 7.26 -0.15
CA GLY A 49 5.07 8.22 0.90
C GLY A 49 3.72 8.87 0.59
N THR A 50 2.72 8.65 1.42
CA THR A 50 1.43 9.32 1.28
C THR A 50 1.56 10.77 1.70
N LEU A 51 1.32 11.71 0.78
CA LEU A 51 1.19 13.12 1.11
C LEU A 51 -0.18 13.38 1.75
N ARG A 52 -0.20 14.21 2.80
CA ARG A 52 -1.45 14.65 3.40
C ARG A 52 -2.24 15.42 2.35
N GLU A 53 -3.48 15.04 2.12
CA GLU A 53 -4.40 15.83 1.30
C GLU A 53 -4.67 17.17 2.01
N SER A 54 -4.21 18.26 1.40
CA SER A 54 -4.59 19.62 1.81
C SER A 54 -5.74 20.10 0.92
N GLU A 55 -6.64 20.90 1.47
CA GLU A 55 -7.72 21.53 0.70
C GLU A 55 -7.23 22.57 -0.33
N SER A 56 -5.95 22.89 -0.31
CA SER A 56 -5.29 23.83 -1.23
C SER A 56 -4.12 23.18 -1.93
N SER A 57 -4.06 23.36 -3.25
CA SER A 57 -3.00 22.97 -4.21
C SER A 57 -1.67 22.52 -3.61
N PHE A 58 -1.17 21.36 -4.14
CA PHE A 58 0.13 20.76 -3.81
C PHE A 58 1.25 21.80 -3.82
N GLU A 59 1.74 22.19 -2.64
CA GLU A 59 2.91 23.04 -2.48
C GLU A 59 4.13 22.21 -2.09
N GLU A 60 5.31 22.71 -2.47
CA GLU A 60 6.59 22.16 -2.08
C GLU A 60 6.74 22.27 -0.54
N GLY A 61 6.42 21.21 0.20
CA GLY A 61 6.41 21.20 1.66
C GLY A 61 5.37 20.27 2.29
N ASP A 62 4.52 19.64 1.51
CA ASP A 62 3.49 18.73 2.01
C ASP A 62 4.08 17.62 2.87
N GLU A 63 3.48 17.43 4.04
CA GLU A 63 3.93 16.46 5.03
C GLU A 63 3.67 15.04 4.54
N ILE A 64 4.74 14.23 4.48
CA ILE A 64 4.61 12.79 4.24
C ILE A 64 4.14 12.13 5.53
N LEU A 65 3.03 11.41 5.43
CA LEU A 65 2.46 10.67 6.54
C LEU A 65 3.39 9.52 6.97
N PRO A 66 3.43 9.19 8.29
CA PRO A 66 4.49 8.36 8.84
C PRO A 66 4.42 6.88 8.49
N TYR A 67 3.25 6.36 8.12
CA TYR A 67 3.09 4.93 7.85
C TYR A 67 3.06 4.66 6.36
N SER A 68 3.83 3.65 5.94
CA SER A 68 4.03 3.28 4.55
C SER A 68 4.26 1.77 4.42
N THR A 69 4.47 1.32 3.20
CA THR A 69 4.89 -0.05 2.90
C THR A 69 6.16 0.01 2.06
N ALA A 70 7.18 -0.75 2.48
CA ALA A 70 8.34 -1.01 1.66
C ALA A 70 7.92 -1.84 0.44
N GLY A 71 8.13 -1.30 -0.75
CA GLY A 71 7.76 -1.93 -2.01
C GLY A 71 8.97 -2.48 -2.74
N LEU A 72 8.77 -3.58 -3.45
CA LEU A 72 9.74 -4.22 -4.35
C LEU A 72 9.36 -3.97 -5.80
N LEU A 73 10.28 -3.45 -6.58
CA LEU A 73 10.15 -3.28 -8.02
C LEU A 73 10.13 -4.63 -8.74
N ARG A 74 8.96 -5.09 -9.17
CA ARG A 74 8.77 -6.39 -9.82
C ARG A 74 9.04 -6.34 -11.32
N ALA A 75 8.56 -5.30 -11.98
CA ALA A 75 8.74 -5.10 -13.42
C ALA A 75 9.02 -3.63 -13.70
N CYS A 76 9.84 -3.37 -14.72
CA CYS A 76 10.12 -2.02 -15.19
C CYS A 76 10.41 -2.06 -16.69
N VAL A 77 9.74 -1.21 -17.44
CA VAL A 77 9.97 -0.98 -18.88
C VAL A 77 10.35 0.47 -19.05
N MET A 78 11.57 0.69 -19.52
CA MET A 78 12.08 2.02 -19.86
C MET A 78 11.63 2.40 -21.27
N ASN A 79 11.11 3.60 -21.44
CA ASN A 79 10.72 4.15 -22.74
C ASN A 79 11.87 4.97 -23.37
N ASN A 80 11.82 5.17 -24.69
CA ASN A 80 12.85 5.92 -25.42
C ASN A 80 12.93 7.40 -25.05
N ASP A 81 11.87 7.97 -24.48
CA ASP A 81 11.79 9.36 -23.98
C ASP A 81 12.31 9.53 -22.54
N GLY A 82 12.83 8.46 -21.94
CA GLY A 82 13.34 8.43 -20.57
C GLY A 82 12.27 8.28 -19.50
N THR A 83 11.00 8.12 -19.86
CA THR A 83 9.94 7.72 -18.91
C THR A 83 10.00 6.21 -18.66
N ALA A 84 9.30 5.72 -17.64
CA ALA A 84 9.23 4.29 -17.36
C ALA A 84 7.84 3.88 -16.87
N ASN A 85 7.44 2.66 -17.20
CA ASN A 85 6.28 1.99 -16.62
C ASN A 85 6.77 0.86 -15.74
N LEU A 86 6.25 0.79 -14.52
CA LEU A 86 6.70 -0.21 -13.56
C LEU A 86 5.55 -0.78 -12.72
N ILE A 87 5.81 -1.91 -12.09
CA ILE A 87 4.95 -2.51 -11.07
C ILE A 87 5.73 -2.56 -9.76
N LEU A 88 5.21 -1.87 -8.76
CA LEU A 88 5.68 -1.93 -7.37
C LEU A 88 4.77 -2.86 -6.57
N GLU A 89 5.34 -3.83 -5.88
CA GLU A 89 4.61 -4.73 -4.98
C GLU A 89 4.96 -4.41 -3.52
N GLY A 90 3.95 -4.19 -2.69
CA GLY A 90 4.12 -4.00 -1.26
C GLY A 90 4.62 -5.26 -0.57
N ILE A 91 5.66 -5.12 0.27
CA ILE A 91 6.29 -6.26 0.94
C ILE A 91 6.08 -6.23 2.45
N LYS A 92 6.33 -5.09 3.08
CA LYS A 92 6.32 -5.00 4.55
C LYS A 92 5.91 -3.60 4.98
N LYS A 93 5.06 -3.50 6.00
CA LYS A 93 4.73 -2.22 6.63
C LYS A 93 5.97 -1.60 7.26
N VAL A 94 6.11 -0.30 7.10
CA VAL A 94 7.20 0.48 7.69
C VAL A 94 6.69 1.80 8.26
N LYS A 95 7.39 2.28 9.30
CA LYS A 95 7.23 3.65 9.79
C LYS A 95 8.40 4.50 9.32
N ILE A 96 8.13 5.62 8.71
CA ILE A 96 9.12 6.62 8.32
C ILE A 96 9.48 7.41 9.59
N ILE A 97 10.75 7.30 10.00
CA ILE A 97 11.25 7.93 11.25
C ILE A 97 11.85 9.29 10.97
N ASN A 98 12.51 9.44 9.83
CA ASN A 98 13.15 10.67 9.40
C ASN A 98 13.24 10.71 7.88
N ILE A 99 13.30 11.93 7.32
CA ILE A 99 13.43 12.14 5.87
C ILE A 99 14.68 12.97 5.61
N GLU A 100 15.53 12.50 4.71
CA GLU A 100 16.74 13.15 4.23
C GLU A 100 16.49 13.74 2.84
N ASN A 101 16.95 14.98 2.61
CA ASN A 101 16.80 15.72 1.35
C ASN A 101 18.17 15.93 0.67
N ASN A 102 19.05 14.95 0.74
CA ASN A 102 20.41 15.00 0.19
C ASN A 102 20.52 14.48 -1.26
N LYS A 103 19.40 14.08 -1.86
CA LYS A 103 19.24 13.65 -3.25
C LYS A 103 18.14 14.45 -3.93
N PRO A 104 18.01 14.40 -5.27
CA PRO A 104 16.89 15.02 -5.98
C PRO A 104 15.50 14.51 -5.54
N TYR A 105 15.47 13.34 -4.91
CA TYR A 105 14.28 12.69 -4.33
C TYR A 105 14.48 12.48 -2.81
N LYS A 106 13.39 12.26 -2.10
CA LYS A 106 13.41 12.04 -0.66
C LYS A 106 13.90 10.62 -0.32
N VAL A 107 14.68 10.50 0.76
CA VAL A 107 15.13 9.22 1.33
C VAL A 107 14.66 9.13 2.77
N GLY A 108 13.89 8.09 3.10
CA GLY A 108 13.38 7.86 4.45
C GLY A 108 14.25 6.90 5.23
N LYS A 109 14.59 7.25 6.47
CA LYS A 109 14.98 6.25 7.47
C LYS A 109 13.71 5.57 7.94
N VAL A 110 13.64 4.24 7.80
CA VAL A 110 12.44 3.45 8.07
C VAL A 110 12.67 2.41 9.16
N GLN A 111 11.61 2.12 9.90
CA GLN A 111 11.53 1.03 10.86
C GLN A 111 10.44 0.06 10.39
N THR A 112 10.76 -1.22 10.28
CA THR A 112 9.77 -2.26 9.97
C THR A 112 8.77 -2.41 11.09
N LEU A 113 7.50 -2.62 10.73
CA LEU A 113 6.42 -2.93 11.65
C LEU A 113 6.09 -4.41 11.54
N GLU A 114 6.15 -5.10 12.66
CA GLU A 114 5.75 -6.51 12.73
C GLU A 114 4.25 -6.62 12.91
N THR A 115 3.66 -7.67 12.34
CA THR A 115 2.25 -8.01 12.58
C THR A 115 2.21 -9.09 13.64
N THR A 116 1.45 -8.86 14.71
CA THR A 116 1.23 -9.83 15.80
C THR A 116 -0.14 -10.48 15.64
N ILE A 117 -0.23 -11.74 16.05
CA ILE A 117 -1.45 -12.54 16.05
C ILE A 117 -1.62 -13.13 17.45
N ASN A 118 -2.75 -12.87 18.10
CA ASN A 118 -3.05 -13.41 19.42
C ASN A 118 -4.09 -14.53 19.36
N ASP A 119 -5.06 -14.43 18.42
CA ASP A 119 -6.16 -15.37 18.28
C ASP A 119 -6.40 -15.73 16.81
N PHE A 120 -5.87 -16.88 16.40
CA PHE A 120 -5.95 -17.34 15.02
C PHE A 120 -7.38 -17.71 14.59
N GLU A 121 -8.21 -18.23 15.52
CA GLU A 121 -9.61 -18.57 15.22
C GLU A 121 -10.43 -17.30 14.97
N LYS A 122 -10.23 -16.26 15.78
CA LYS A 122 -10.85 -14.96 15.57
C LYS A 122 -10.47 -14.36 14.23
N ILE A 123 -9.18 -14.41 13.86
CA ILE A 123 -8.69 -13.90 12.58
C ILE A 123 -9.32 -14.63 11.39
N THR A 124 -9.42 -15.97 11.46
CA THR A 124 -10.05 -16.76 10.40
C THR A 124 -11.51 -16.39 10.23
N SER A 125 -12.26 -16.29 11.33
CA SER A 125 -13.66 -15.86 11.33
C SER A 125 -13.83 -14.44 10.78
N SER A 126 -12.96 -13.50 11.17
CA SER A 126 -12.99 -12.13 10.69
C SER A 126 -12.66 -12.03 9.19
N SER A 127 -11.75 -12.89 8.69
CA SER A 127 -11.46 -12.99 7.26
C SER A 127 -12.68 -13.44 6.45
N ASP A 128 -13.40 -14.44 6.93
CA ASP A 128 -14.63 -14.93 6.26
C ASP A 128 -15.75 -13.88 6.32
N GLN A 129 -15.89 -13.17 7.44
CA GLN A 129 -16.81 -12.04 7.57
C GLN A 129 -16.46 -10.93 6.56
N LEU A 130 -15.18 -10.56 6.46
CA LEU A 130 -14.71 -9.54 5.53
C LEU A 130 -15.00 -9.93 4.07
N LYS A 131 -14.72 -11.18 3.68
CA LYS A 131 -15.08 -11.69 2.35
C LYS A 131 -16.58 -11.56 2.07
N SER A 132 -17.41 -11.87 3.05
CA SER A 132 -18.87 -11.77 2.93
C SER A 132 -19.32 -10.32 2.73
N ILE A 133 -18.74 -9.37 3.46
CA ILE A 133 -19.01 -7.92 3.32
C ILE A 133 -18.60 -7.44 1.92
N LEU A 134 -17.41 -7.83 1.44
CA LEU A 134 -16.93 -7.44 0.12
C LEU A 134 -17.87 -7.94 -0.99
N ILE A 135 -18.33 -9.17 -0.89
CA ILE A 135 -19.28 -9.74 -1.86
C ILE A 135 -20.61 -9.00 -1.80
N ALA A 136 -21.17 -8.78 -0.60
CA ALA A 136 -22.46 -8.10 -0.43
C ALA A 136 -22.43 -6.66 -0.95
N ASN A 137 -21.38 -5.89 -0.64
CA ASN A 137 -21.24 -4.51 -1.10
C ASN A 137 -21.07 -4.38 -2.63
N TYR A 138 -20.64 -5.47 -3.30
CA TYR A 138 -20.39 -5.48 -4.74
C TYR A 138 -21.56 -6.03 -5.55
N SER A 139 -22.34 -7.02 -5.02
CA SER A 139 -23.40 -7.69 -5.75
C SER A 139 -24.51 -6.74 -6.21
N ASP A 140 -24.76 -5.67 -5.45
CA ASP A 140 -25.82 -4.71 -5.76
C ASP A 140 -25.39 -3.57 -6.72
N ARG A 141 -24.10 -3.45 -7.03
CA ARG A 141 -23.55 -2.27 -7.71
C ARG A 141 -22.79 -2.57 -9.00
N VAL A 142 -22.54 -3.84 -9.35
CA VAL A 142 -21.60 -4.20 -10.44
C VAL A 142 -22.14 -5.27 -11.36
N ASP A 143 -21.59 -5.30 -12.60
CA ASP A 143 -21.82 -6.34 -13.59
C ASP A 143 -21.56 -7.75 -12.99
N PRO A 144 -22.45 -8.76 -13.24
CA PRO A 144 -22.27 -10.13 -12.78
C PRO A 144 -20.91 -10.77 -13.11
N ASN A 145 -20.23 -10.31 -14.17
CA ASN A 145 -18.87 -10.77 -14.50
C ASN A 145 -17.83 -10.25 -13.50
N MET A 146 -17.97 -9.04 -13.00
CA MET A 146 -17.06 -8.47 -12.00
C MET A 146 -17.26 -9.14 -10.64
N GLU A 147 -18.49 -9.43 -10.26
CA GLU A 147 -18.79 -10.22 -9.05
C GLU A 147 -18.12 -11.60 -9.09
N LYS A 148 -18.23 -12.27 -10.24
CA LYS A 148 -17.59 -13.59 -10.45
C LYS A 148 -16.06 -13.48 -10.35
N GLN A 149 -15.46 -12.44 -10.91
CA GLN A 149 -14.01 -12.19 -10.82
C GLN A 149 -13.60 -11.92 -9.38
N LEU A 150 -14.33 -11.07 -8.64
CA LEU A 150 -14.05 -10.81 -7.22
C LEU A 150 -14.11 -12.10 -6.40
N ASN A 151 -15.18 -12.90 -6.57
CA ASN A 151 -15.31 -14.19 -5.90
C ASN A 151 -14.13 -15.14 -6.20
N GLN A 152 -13.63 -15.14 -7.44
CA GLN A 152 -12.48 -15.95 -7.81
C GLN A 152 -11.18 -15.43 -7.16
N ILE A 153 -11.00 -14.12 -7.12
CA ILE A 153 -9.85 -13.51 -6.43
C ILE A 153 -9.88 -13.85 -4.95
N LEU A 154 -11.00 -13.62 -4.26
CA LEU A 154 -11.14 -13.88 -2.83
C LEU A 154 -10.92 -15.36 -2.44
N LYS A 155 -11.28 -16.30 -3.33
CA LYS A 155 -11.00 -17.73 -3.14
C LYS A 155 -9.54 -18.10 -3.28
N ASN A 156 -8.77 -17.34 -4.05
CA ASN A 156 -7.34 -17.58 -4.31
C ASN A 156 -6.43 -16.89 -3.27
N LEU A 157 -6.98 -16.12 -2.34
CA LEU A 157 -6.20 -15.53 -1.24
C LEU A 157 -5.82 -16.64 -0.24
N GLU A 158 -4.52 -16.80 0.00
CA GLU A 158 -3.97 -17.93 0.73
C GLU A 158 -4.05 -17.76 2.25
N SER A 159 -4.06 -16.51 2.72
CA SER A 159 -4.08 -16.21 4.15
C SER A 159 -5.13 -15.17 4.53
N PRO A 160 -5.55 -15.12 5.81
CA PRO A 160 -6.37 -14.02 6.32
C PRO A 160 -5.72 -12.64 6.10
N GLU A 161 -4.40 -12.54 6.26
CA GLU A 161 -3.65 -11.30 6.06
C GLU A 161 -3.74 -10.82 4.59
N ASP A 162 -3.66 -11.74 3.62
CA ASP A 162 -3.87 -11.41 2.20
C ASP A 162 -5.27 -10.86 1.94
N THR A 163 -6.29 -11.43 2.60
CA THR A 163 -7.66 -10.93 2.51
C THR A 163 -7.80 -9.51 3.05
N LEU A 164 -7.21 -9.24 4.20
CA LEU A 164 -7.22 -7.93 4.83
C LEU A 164 -6.55 -6.88 3.93
N TYR A 165 -5.35 -7.15 3.45
CA TYR A 165 -4.61 -6.17 2.65
C TYR A 165 -5.15 -6.03 1.23
N PHE A 166 -5.72 -7.08 0.66
CA PHE A 166 -6.49 -6.97 -0.59
C PHE A 166 -7.67 -6.02 -0.41
N ALA A 167 -8.46 -6.21 0.65
CA ALA A 167 -9.58 -5.32 0.95
C ALA A 167 -9.12 -3.88 1.19
N ALA A 168 -8.04 -3.69 1.95
CA ALA A 168 -7.48 -2.37 2.21
C ALA A 168 -7.01 -1.66 0.94
N GLN A 169 -6.31 -2.36 0.05
CA GLN A 169 -5.77 -1.81 -1.19
C GLN A 169 -6.85 -1.36 -2.17
N HIS A 170 -8.00 -2.05 -2.21
CA HIS A 170 -9.01 -1.86 -3.25
C HIS A 170 -10.27 -1.15 -2.78
N PHE A 171 -10.55 -1.12 -1.47
CA PHE A 171 -11.83 -0.64 -0.95
C PHE A 171 -11.72 0.48 0.10
N ILE A 172 -10.54 0.80 0.60
CA ILE A 172 -10.34 1.98 1.46
C ILE A 172 -10.04 3.19 0.57
N SER A 173 -10.95 4.16 0.56
CA SER A 173 -10.82 5.40 -0.22
C SER A 173 -10.15 6.55 0.53
N HIS A 174 -10.22 6.57 1.87
CA HIS A 174 -9.72 7.67 2.68
C HIS A 174 -8.32 7.39 3.23
N GLN A 175 -7.36 8.28 2.94
CA GLN A 175 -5.97 8.16 3.39
C GLN A 175 -5.83 8.01 4.92
N GLU A 176 -6.69 8.66 5.71
CA GLU A 176 -6.66 8.57 7.18
C GLU A 176 -6.94 7.14 7.66
N ASN A 177 -7.90 6.46 7.04
CA ASN A 177 -8.23 5.07 7.34
C ASN A 177 -7.06 4.15 6.94
N SER A 178 -6.45 4.39 5.77
CA SER A 178 -5.28 3.64 5.30
C SER A 178 -4.09 3.81 6.25
N GLN A 179 -3.80 5.04 6.67
CA GLN A 179 -2.73 5.33 7.62
C GLN A 179 -2.98 4.69 8.99
N LYS A 180 -4.22 4.76 9.47
CA LYS A 180 -4.62 4.11 10.72
C LYS A 180 -4.44 2.59 10.64
N LEU A 181 -4.87 1.97 9.53
CA LEU A 181 -4.71 0.53 9.33
C LEU A 181 -3.23 0.12 9.26
N LEU A 182 -2.39 0.86 8.53
CA LEU A 182 -0.95 0.63 8.45
C LEU A 182 -0.26 0.77 9.82
N SER A 183 -0.77 1.64 10.71
CA SER A 183 -0.19 1.87 12.03
C SER A 183 -0.43 0.74 13.04
N LEU A 184 -1.45 -0.08 12.82
CA LEU A 184 -1.81 -1.17 13.73
C LEU A 184 -0.85 -2.35 13.54
N GLU A 185 -0.31 -2.87 14.64
CA GLU A 185 0.58 -4.04 14.64
C GLU A 185 -0.20 -5.34 14.87
N ASN A 186 -1.30 -5.28 15.62
CA ASN A 186 -2.13 -6.45 15.90
C ASN A 186 -3.12 -6.72 14.75
N LEU A 187 -3.17 -7.96 14.26
CA LEU A 187 -3.97 -8.33 13.09
C LEU A 187 -5.47 -8.32 13.38
N GLU A 188 -5.88 -8.69 14.60
CA GLU A 188 -7.27 -8.63 15.06
C GLU A 188 -7.80 -7.19 15.02
N ASP A 189 -7.00 -6.24 15.52
CA ASP A 189 -7.37 -4.82 15.51
C ASP A 189 -7.48 -4.27 14.09
N GLN A 190 -6.63 -4.76 13.18
CA GLN A 190 -6.69 -4.41 11.76
C GLN A 190 -7.99 -4.93 11.13
N PHE A 191 -8.40 -6.17 11.43
CA PHE A 191 -9.68 -6.72 10.97
C PHE A 191 -10.87 -5.97 11.55
N ASP A 192 -10.86 -5.70 12.86
CA ASP A 192 -11.93 -4.95 13.53
C ASP A 192 -12.10 -3.55 12.90
N LEU A 193 -10.99 -2.89 12.54
CA LEU A 193 -11.01 -1.59 11.88
C LEU A 193 -11.56 -1.67 10.46
N ILE A 194 -11.07 -2.58 9.62
CA ILE A 194 -11.48 -2.64 8.21
C ILE A 194 -12.93 -3.07 8.06
N ILE A 195 -13.39 -4.03 8.85
CA ILE A 195 -14.80 -4.45 8.89
C ILE A 195 -15.69 -3.25 9.23
N LYS A 196 -15.33 -2.49 10.28
CA LYS A 196 -16.08 -1.29 10.67
C LYS A 196 -16.12 -0.21 9.59
N ILE A 197 -15.06 -0.07 8.79
CA ILE A 197 -15.01 0.89 7.68
C ILE A 197 -15.95 0.46 6.56
N LEU A 198 -15.90 -0.83 6.18
CA LEU A 198 -16.62 -1.34 5.01
C LEU A 198 -18.09 -1.67 5.29
N ASP A 199 -18.46 -1.97 6.55
CA ASP A 199 -19.85 -2.20 6.98
C ASP A 199 -20.70 -0.91 6.99
N ARG A 200 -20.05 0.26 6.90
CA ARG A 200 -20.71 1.58 6.89
C ARG A 200 -20.83 2.21 5.50
N GLN A 201 -20.35 1.53 4.47
CA GLN A 201 -20.42 2.00 3.09
C GLN A 201 -21.61 1.38 2.34
#